data_4231e5cc2bf6e786b8002ff9cf8a49e6
#
_entry.id   4231e5cc2bf6e786b8002ff9cf8a49e6
#
_cell.length_a   1.000
_cell.length_b   1.000
_cell.length_c   1.000
_cell.angle_alpha   90.00
_cell.angle_beta   90.00
_cell.angle_gamma   90.00
#
_symmetry.space_group_name_H-M   'P 1'
#
loop_
_entity.id
_entity.type
_entity.pdbx_description
1 polymer ?
#
loop_
_entity_poly.entity_id
_entity_poly.type
_entity_poly.pdbx_seq_one_letter_code
_entity_poly.pdbx_strand_id
1 'polypeptide(L)'
;KAYLVAKDENGKKAVYQIGISKGERFKAKASLYSKKAMENYRSNGIHTVIRKSLIKLEALSKGDGLYQTWLKENRVTKKELNQQRKTVFRENIKFSLVVPLYKTDKYLLKALVDSVLAQTYSNWELCLSDGSGADSPIRSILEEYQKKDPRIKVVFNEKQLQISDNTNAAIGIATGNYIAFADHDDTLAEEAFYQMAKEISQHPEADLIYSDEDIIDIRGNRLFPHFKPDFNPDYLC
;
A
#
# COMPACT_ATOMS: atom_id res chain seq x y z
N LYS A 1 -0.34 13.85 7.45
CA LYS A 1 -0.08 12.62 6.66
C LYS A 1 1.26 12.82 5.97
N ALA A 2 2.20 11.90 6.13
CA ALA A 2 3.55 11.97 5.56
C ALA A 2 3.80 10.79 4.58
N TYR A 3 4.72 10.95 3.64
CA TYR A 3 4.99 10.01 2.56
C TYR A 3 6.50 9.91 2.28
N LEU A 4 7.07 8.77 1.94
CA LEU A 4 8.52 8.55 1.77
C LEU A 4 8.98 8.64 0.31
N VAL A 5 10.00 9.45 -0.03
CA VAL A 5 10.56 9.58 -1.38
C VAL A 5 12.09 9.46 -1.35
N ALA A 6 12.67 8.52 -2.07
CA ALA A 6 14.12 8.38 -2.28
C ALA A 6 14.51 8.74 -3.73
N LYS A 7 15.71 9.27 -3.94
CA LYS A 7 16.23 9.67 -5.24
C LYS A 7 17.41 8.78 -5.63
N ASP A 8 17.39 8.22 -6.84
CA ASP A 8 18.51 7.46 -7.37
C ASP A 8 19.59 8.35 -7.98
N GLU A 9 20.70 7.75 -8.39
CA GLU A 9 21.86 8.43 -9.01
C GLU A 9 21.51 9.17 -10.31
N ASN A 10 20.37 8.83 -10.94
CA ASN A 10 19.86 9.44 -12.17
C ASN A 10 18.80 10.52 -11.90
N GLY A 11 18.56 10.86 -10.63
CA GLY A 11 17.59 11.85 -10.21
C GLY A 11 16.14 11.34 -10.13
N LYS A 12 15.89 10.03 -10.31
CA LYS A 12 14.58 9.43 -10.04
C LYS A 12 14.33 9.40 -8.54
N LYS A 13 13.15 9.85 -8.14
CA LYS A 13 12.72 9.88 -6.73
C LYS A 13 11.74 8.72 -6.46
N ALA A 14 11.88 8.03 -5.34
CA ALA A 14 11.01 6.92 -4.92
C ALA A 14 10.12 7.32 -3.75
N VAL A 15 8.82 7.12 -3.86
CA VAL A 15 7.83 7.41 -2.82
C VAL A 15 7.37 6.10 -2.20
N TYR A 16 7.56 5.91 -0.90
CA TYR A 16 7.12 4.73 -0.17
C TYR A 16 5.82 5.02 0.56
N GLN A 17 4.77 4.30 0.19
CA GLN A 17 3.52 4.27 0.93
C GLN A 17 3.30 2.86 1.46
N ILE A 18 3.15 2.75 2.76
CA ILE A 18 2.76 1.51 3.37
C ILE A 18 1.25 1.45 3.35
N GLY A 19 0.75 0.57 2.53
CA GLY A 19 -0.67 0.49 2.22
C GLY A 19 -1.48 -0.32 3.21
N ILE A 20 -2.77 -0.31 2.98
CA ILE A 20 -3.81 -0.83 3.87
C ILE A 20 -4.46 -2.04 3.22
N SER A 21 -4.43 -3.21 3.86
CA SER A 21 -4.95 -4.43 3.29
C SER A 21 -6.42 -4.72 3.61
N LYS A 22 -7.18 -5.22 2.63
CA LYS A 22 -8.55 -5.76 2.83
C LYS A 22 -8.55 -7.26 3.11
N GLY A 23 -9.37 -7.65 4.04
CA GLY A 23 -10.11 -8.81 4.46
C GLY A 23 -9.77 -10.23 4.06
N GLU A 24 -9.15 -10.58 2.97
CA GLU A 24 -8.74 -11.97 2.72
C GLU A 24 -7.43 -12.33 3.42
N ARG A 25 -6.59 -11.36 3.72
CA ARG A 25 -5.53 -11.52 4.72
C ARG A 25 -6.07 -12.02 6.07
N PHE A 26 -7.33 -11.72 6.41
CA PHE A 26 -7.89 -12.21 7.67
C PHE A 26 -8.06 -13.73 7.63
N LYS A 27 -8.53 -14.35 6.54
CA LYS A 27 -8.62 -15.81 6.43
C LYS A 27 -7.23 -16.46 6.38
N ALA A 28 -6.31 -15.92 5.60
CA ALA A 28 -4.93 -16.38 5.55
C ALA A 28 -4.19 -16.07 6.85
N LYS A 29 -4.36 -14.88 7.44
CA LYS A 29 -3.84 -14.55 8.77
C LYS A 29 -4.55 -15.32 9.88
N ALA A 30 -5.86 -15.55 9.83
CA ALA A 30 -6.55 -16.40 10.80
C ALA A 30 -6.04 -17.85 10.72
N SER A 31 -5.75 -18.38 9.55
CA SER A 31 -5.08 -19.66 9.35
C SER A 31 -3.62 -19.64 9.87
N LEU A 32 -2.87 -18.55 9.58
CA LEU A 32 -1.50 -18.37 10.07
C LEU A 32 -1.46 -18.12 11.60
N TYR A 33 -2.42 -17.33 12.11
CA TYR A 33 -2.60 -17.11 13.55
C TYR A 33 -3.06 -18.37 14.27
N SER A 34 -3.92 -19.20 13.64
CA SER A 34 -4.30 -20.49 14.22
C SER A 34 -3.11 -21.45 14.27
N LYS A 35 -2.25 -21.47 13.22
CA LYS A 35 -0.98 -22.23 13.23
C LYS A 35 0.00 -21.67 14.28
N LYS A 36 0.26 -20.37 14.31
CA LYS A 36 1.11 -19.72 15.32
C LYS A 36 0.51 -19.81 16.73
N ALA A 37 -0.81 -19.76 16.90
CA ALA A 37 -1.48 -19.98 18.17
C ALA A 37 -1.34 -21.44 18.62
N MET A 38 -1.43 -22.39 17.68
CA MET A 38 -1.23 -23.81 17.94
C MET A 38 0.24 -24.13 18.28
N GLU A 39 1.20 -23.51 17.61
CA GLU A 39 2.64 -23.60 17.92
C GLU A 39 2.95 -22.97 19.28
N ASN A 40 2.42 -21.78 19.59
CA ASN A 40 2.53 -21.16 20.91
C ASN A 40 1.80 -21.95 22.01
N TYR A 41 0.68 -22.63 21.69
CA TYR A 41 0.01 -23.53 22.62
C TYR A 41 0.89 -24.73 22.94
N ARG A 42 1.52 -25.33 21.93
CA ARG A 42 2.43 -26.47 22.11
C ARG A 42 3.71 -26.13 22.89
N SER A 43 4.23 -24.89 22.71
CA SER A 43 5.50 -24.47 23.35
C SER A 43 5.33 -23.79 24.70
N ASN A 44 4.24 -23.03 24.91
CA ASN A 44 4.11 -22.11 26.06
C ASN A 44 2.80 -22.26 26.87
N GLY A 45 1.95 -23.23 26.53
CA GLY A 45 0.69 -23.54 27.23
C GLY A 45 -0.45 -22.51 26.95
N ILE A 46 -1.67 -22.94 27.34
CA ILE A 46 -2.93 -22.24 27.08
C ILE A 46 -2.99 -20.84 27.72
N HIS A 47 -2.39 -20.66 28.89
CA HIS A 47 -2.36 -19.38 29.61
C HIS A 47 -1.66 -18.28 28.84
N THR A 48 -0.58 -18.60 28.12
CA THR A 48 0.15 -17.60 27.30
C THR A 48 -0.63 -17.19 26.07
N VAL A 49 -1.36 -18.10 25.45
CA VAL A 49 -2.23 -17.81 24.31
C VAL A 49 -3.40 -16.92 24.74
N ILE A 50 -4.08 -17.28 25.85
CA ILE A 50 -5.18 -16.49 26.41
C ILE A 50 -4.70 -15.11 26.83
N ARG A 51 -3.57 -14.98 27.53
CA ARG A 51 -3.02 -13.70 27.98
C ARG A 51 -2.67 -12.79 26.79
N LYS A 52 -2.00 -13.31 25.74
CA LYS A 52 -1.70 -12.55 24.53
C LYS A 52 -2.97 -12.12 23.78
N SER A 53 -4.00 -12.98 23.76
CA SER A 53 -5.29 -12.67 23.16
C SER A 53 -6.07 -11.62 23.95
N LEU A 54 -6.03 -11.68 25.30
CA LEU A 54 -6.67 -10.70 26.18
C LEU A 54 -5.99 -9.32 26.09
N ILE A 55 -4.65 -9.28 26.11
CA ILE A 55 -3.89 -8.03 25.92
C ILE A 55 -4.23 -7.40 24.55
N LYS A 56 -4.36 -8.22 23.54
CA LYS A 56 -4.72 -7.75 22.18
C LYS A 56 -6.17 -7.27 22.11
N LEU A 57 -7.11 -7.94 22.79
CA LEU A 57 -8.51 -7.52 22.91
C LEU A 57 -8.65 -6.23 23.73
N GLU A 58 -7.87 -6.07 24.79
CA GLU A 58 -7.86 -4.86 25.63
C GLU A 58 -7.25 -3.67 24.89
N ALA A 59 -6.19 -3.87 24.10
CA ALA A 59 -5.63 -2.87 23.22
C ALA A 59 -6.63 -2.46 22.13
N LEU A 60 -7.37 -3.42 21.56
CA LEU A 60 -8.45 -3.19 20.61
C LEU A 60 -9.58 -2.33 21.22
N SER A 61 -10.00 -2.63 22.46
CA SER A 61 -11.16 -1.94 23.06
C SER A 61 -10.86 -0.51 23.51
N LYS A 62 -9.62 -0.20 23.90
CA LYS A 62 -9.22 1.13 24.40
C LYS A 62 -8.70 2.07 23.32
N GLY A 63 -8.06 1.53 22.26
CA GLY A 63 -7.49 2.33 21.19
C GLY A 63 -8.46 2.69 20.04
N ASP A 64 -9.44 1.84 19.79
CA ASP A 64 -10.34 1.99 18.62
C ASP A 64 -11.26 3.22 18.72
N GLY A 65 -11.76 3.57 19.90
CA GLY A 65 -12.68 4.70 20.07
C GLY A 65 -12.08 6.06 19.71
N LEU A 66 -10.84 6.30 20.13
CA LEU A 66 -10.11 7.54 19.84
C LEU A 66 -9.74 7.60 18.35
N TYR A 67 -9.27 6.49 17.78
CA TYR A 67 -8.93 6.44 16.37
C TYR A 67 -10.15 6.58 15.45
N GLN A 68 -11.28 5.98 15.79
CA GLN A 68 -12.53 6.15 15.04
C GLN A 68 -13.04 7.61 15.10
N THR A 69 -12.86 8.28 16.22
CA THR A 69 -13.18 9.73 16.36
C THR A 69 -12.25 10.55 15.47
N TRP A 70 -10.95 10.30 15.55
CA TRP A 70 -9.95 10.97 14.71
C TRP A 70 -10.23 10.76 13.21
N LEU A 71 -10.61 9.54 12.79
CA LEU A 71 -10.97 9.24 11.41
C LEU A 71 -12.18 10.06 10.93
N LYS A 72 -13.20 10.24 11.79
CA LYS A 72 -14.38 11.05 11.45
C LYS A 72 -14.02 12.52 11.26
N GLU A 73 -13.16 13.05 12.13
CA GLU A 73 -12.74 14.45 12.12
C GLU A 73 -11.78 14.76 10.96
N ASN A 74 -10.96 13.78 10.57
CA ASN A 74 -9.92 13.94 9.54
C ASN A 74 -10.27 13.30 8.19
N ARG A 75 -11.51 12.82 8.02
CA ARG A 75 -11.95 12.23 6.77
C ARG A 75 -12.07 13.30 5.68
N VAL A 76 -11.40 13.06 4.55
CA VAL A 76 -11.58 13.89 3.36
C VAL A 76 -13.01 13.74 2.84
N THR A 77 -13.69 14.86 2.65
CA THR A 77 -15.08 14.88 2.19
C THR A 77 -15.16 14.67 0.68
N LYS A 78 -16.33 14.23 0.19
CA LYS A 78 -16.57 14.11 -1.27
C LYS A 78 -16.37 15.45 -2.00
N LYS A 79 -16.67 16.59 -1.34
CA LYS A 79 -16.46 17.92 -1.89
C LYS A 79 -14.98 18.19 -2.10
N GLU A 80 -14.16 17.88 -1.11
CA GLU A 80 -12.69 18.04 -1.19
C GLU A 80 -12.08 17.11 -2.24
N LEU A 81 -12.48 15.83 -2.28
CA LEU A 81 -12.03 14.91 -3.33
C LEU A 81 -12.37 15.43 -4.74
N ASN A 82 -13.57 15.99 -4.93
CA ASN A 82 -13.96 16.59 -6.21
C ASN A 82 -13.16 17.86 -6.53
N GLN A 83 -12.75 18.61 -5.52
CA GLN A 83 -11.88 19.78 -5.71
C GLN A 83 -10.46 19.34 -6.05
N GLN A 84 -9.94 18.32 -5.41
CA GLN A 84 -8.62 17.74 -5.70
C GLN A 84 -8.53 17.29 -7.16
N ARG A 85 -9.56 16.62 -7.69
CA ARG A 85 -9.61 16.22 -9.12
C ARG A 85 -9.52 17.37 -10.12
N LYS A 86 -9.86 18.59 -9.69
CA LYS A 86 -9.80 19.81 -10.52
C LYS A 86 -8.51 20.60 -10.30
N THR A 87 -7.72 20.24 -9.31
CA THR A 87 -6.49 20.96 -9.00
C THR A 87 -5.42 20.68 -10.04
N VAL A 88 -4.82 21.73 -10.55
CA VAL A 88 -3.67 21.66 -11.46
C VAL A 88 -2.44 22.10 -10.69
N PHE A 89 -1.45 21.24 -10.58
CA PHE A 89 -0.15 21.58 -10.02
C PHE A 89 0.73 22.20 -11.11
N ARG A 90 1.62 23.09 -10.70
CA ARG A 90 2.57 23.74 -11.61
C ARG A 90 3.55 22.74 -12.22
N GLU A 91 4.05 21.83 -11.38
CA GLU A 91 4.90 20.75 -11.81
C GLU A 91 4.05 19.57 -12.28
N ASN A 92 4.39 19.02 -13.44
CA ASN A 92 3.73 17.83 -13.97
C ASN A 92 4.36 16.56 -13.37
N ILE A 93 4.12 16.34 -12.09
CA ILE A 93 4.69 15.23 -11.32
C ILE A 93 4.02 13.92 -11.72
N LYS A 94 4.75 12.98 -12.28
CA LYS A 94 4.24 11.64 -12.57
C LYS A 94 4.73 10.63 -11.53
N PHE A 95 3.79 9.88 -10.95
CA PHE A 95 4.08 8.79 -10.03
C PHE A 95 4.07 7.44 -10.75
N SER A 96 5.09 6.62 -10.50
CA SER A 96 5.09 5.21 -10.85
C SER A 96 4.86 4.39 -9.58
N LEU A 97 3.68 3.80 -9.43
CA LEU A 97 3.41 2.86 -8.34
C LEU A 97 3.96 1.50 -8.73
N VAL A 98 4.98 1.05 -8.03
CA VAL A 98 5.68 -0.23 -8.24
C VAL A 98 5.14 -1.28 -7.29
N VAL A 99 4.64 -2.38 -7.85
CA VAL A 99 4.03 -3.46 -7.06
C VAL A 99 4.51 -4.83 -7.56
N PRO A 100 5.29 -5.55 -6.75
CA PRO A 100 5.63 -6.94 -7.04
C PRO A 100 4.45 -7.85 -6.70
N LEU A 101 4.06 -8.72 -7.63
CA LEU A 101 2.99 -9.70 -7.48
C LEU A 101 3.61 -11.10 -7.36
N TYR A 102 3.12 -11.90 -6.42
CA TYR A 102 3.51 -13.31 -6.29
C TYR A 102 2.35 -14.14 -5.77
N LYS A 103 1.80 -15.01 -6.61
CA LYS A 103 0.63 -15.84 -6.29
C LYS A 103 -0.49 -15.03 -5.63
N THR A 104 -0.68 -13.82 -6.13
CA THR A 104 -1.58 -12.81 -5.58
C THR A 104 -3.02 -13.29 -5.70
N ASP A 105 -3.79 -13.11 -4.64
CA ASP A 105 -5.25 -13.35 -4.70
C ASP A 105 -5.93 -12.29 -5.58
N LYS A 106 -6.85 -12.76 -6.44
CA LYS A 106 -7.60 -11.90 -7.38
C LYS A 106 -8.39 -10.77 -6.72
N TYR A 107 -8.90 -10.99 -5.50
CA TYR A 107 -9.67 -9.96 -4.79
C TYR A 107 -8.76 -8.89 -4.20
N LEU A 108 -7.56 -9.28 -3.75
CA LEU A 108 -6.55 -8.33 -3.29
C LEU A 108 -6.02 -7.49 -4.45
N LEU A 109 -5.68 -8.13 -5.56
CA LEU A 109 -5.29 -7.43 -6.78
C LEU A 109 -6.36 -6.43 -7.23
N LYS A 110 -7.64 -6.87 -7.24
CA LYS A 110 -8.75 -5.98 -7.59
C LYS A 110 -8.85 -4.80 -6.62
N ALA A 111 -8.73 -5.02 -5.32
CA ALA A 111 -8.81 -3.97 -4.33
C ALA A 111 -7.67 -2.94 -4.49
N LEU A 112 -6.45 -3.40 -4.76
CA LEU A 112 -5.31 -2.54 -5.09
C LEU A 112 -5.60 -1.70 -6.33
N VAL A 113 -5.94 -2.34 -7.46
CA VAL A 113 -6.17 -1.65 -8.74
C VAL A 113 -7.33 -0.65 -8.61
N ASP A 114 -8.45 -1.03 -7.99
CA ASP A 114 -9.57 -0.12 -7.75
C ASP A 114 -9.15 1.11 -6.94
N SER A 115 -8.29 0.95 -5.94
CA SER A 115 -7.80 2.06 -5.12
C SER A 115 -6.89 3.02 -5.89
N VAL A 116 -6.14 2.50 -6.84
CA VAL A 116 -5.29 3.31 -7.72
C VAL A 116 -6.13 4.04 -8.77
N LEU A 117 -7.13 3.37 -9.35
CA LEU A 117 -8.06 4.01 -10.29
C LEU A 117 -8.91 5.10 -9.64
N ALA A 118 -9.17 5.00 -8.33
CA ALA A 118 -9.93 5.98 -7.56
C ALA A 118 -9.13 7.25 -7.20
N GLN A 119 -7.81 7.30 -7.45
CA GLN A 119 -6.96 8.43 -7.08
C GLN A 119 -7.49 9.76 -7.63
N THR A 120 -7.47 10.79 -6.80
CA THR A 120 -7.90 12.14 -7.20
C THR A 120 -6.87 12.86 -8.07
N TYR A 121 -5.62 12.51 -7.97
CA TYR A 121 -4.54 12.95 -8.85
C TYR A 121 -4.38 11.95 -9.99
N SER A 122 -4.43 12.39 -11.23
CA SER A 122 -4.54 11.51 -12.41
C SER A 122 -3.20 11.15 -13.06
N ASN A 123 -2.12 11.89 -12.78
CA ASN A 123 -0.83 11.68 -13.44
C ASN A 123 0.00 10.60 -12.72
N TRP A 124 -0.42 9.38 -12.88
CA TRP A 124 0.23 8.19 -12.33
C TRP A 124 0.26 7.06 -13.36
N GLU A 125 1.11 6.08 -13.09
CA GLU A 125 1.11 4.78 -13.74
C GLU A 125 1.25 3.69 -12.68
N LEU A 126 0.67 2.53 -12.94
CA LEU A 126 0.77 1.34 -12.10
C LEU A 126 1.67 0.33 -12.78
N CYS A 127 2.83 0.09 -12.20
CA CYS A 127 3.87 -0.82 -12.70
C CYS A 127 3.81 -2.12 -11.91
N LEU A 128 3.21 -3.15 -12.48
CA LEU A 128 3.06 -4.46 -11.88
C LEU A 128 4.11 -5.42 -12.45
N SER A 129 4.75 -6.21 -11.59
CA SER A 129 5.59 -7.32 -12.02
C SER A 129 5.07 -8.62 -11.45
N ASP A 130 4.66 -9.54 -12.32
CA ASP A 130 4.18 -10.86 -11.90
C ASP A 130 5.34 -11.86 -11.83
N GLY A 131 5.85 -12.08 -10.64
CA GLY A 131 6.91 -13.03 -10.32
C GLY A 131 6.40 -14.44 -10.02
N SER A 132 5.15 -14.77 -10.37
CA SER A 132 4.58 -16.10 -10.12
C SER A 132 5.11 -17.17 -11.09
N GLY A 133 5.72 -16.77 -12.22
CA GLY A 133 6.16 -17.64 -13.30
C GLY A 133 5.09 -17.87 -14.37
N ALA A 134 5.36 -18.80 -15.29
CA ALA A 134 4.50 -19.06 -16.46
C ALA A 134 3.04 -19.42 -16.10
N ASP A 135 2.83 -20.13 -14.99
CA ASP A 135 1.52 -20.59 -14.52
C ASP A 135 0.82 -19.60 -13.58
N SER A 136 0.99 -18.31 -13.79
CA SER A 136 0.36 -17.28 -12.94
C SER A 136 -1.17 -17.37 -12.95
N PRO A 137 -1.82 -17.47 -11.78
CA PRO A 137 -3.27 -17.59 -11.68
C PRO A 137 -4.01 -16.30 -12.03
N ILE A 138 -3.29 -15.17 -12.11
CA ILE A 138 -3.87 -13.83 -12.34
C ILE A 138 -3.49 -13.24 -13.70
N ARG A 139 -2.79 -13.99 -14.55
CA ARG A 139 -2.28 -13.51 -15.85
C ARG A 139 -3.39 -12.89 -16.71
N SER A 140 -4.49 -13.60 -16.90
CA SER A 140 -5.63 -13.11 -17.71
C SER A 140 -6.26 -11.84 -17.14
N ILE A 141 -6.31 -11.72 -15.81
CA ILE A 141 -6.85 -10.53 -15.13
C ILE A 141 -5.92 -9.33 -15.37
N LEU A 142 -4.61 -9.53 -15.29
CA LEU A 142 -3.62 -8.48 -15.55
C LEU A 142 -3.67 -7.99 -17.00
N GLU A 143 -3.79 -8.91 -17.95
CA GLU A 143 -3.96 -8.58 -19.37
C GLU A 143 -5.24 -7.78 -19.63
N GLU A 144 -6.32 -8.09 -18.90
CA GLU A 144 -7.57 -7.34 -18.99
C GLU A 144 -7.40 -5.90 -18.45
N TYR A 145 -6.70 -5.72 -17.33
CA TYR A 145 -6.43 -4.39 -16.79
C TYR A 145 -5.57 -3.54 -17.72
N GLN A 146 -4.51 -4.11 -18.34
CA GLN A 146 -3.69 -3.39 -19.32
C GLN A 146 -4.50 -2.93 -20.54
N LYS A 147 -5.47 -3.73 -20.99
CA LYS A 147 -6.35 -3.35 -22.12
C LYS A 147 -7.33 -2.23 -21.74
N LYS A 148 -7.76 -2.18 -20.48
CA LYS A 148 -8.74 -1.20 -20.00
C LYS A 148 -8.15 0.17 -19.70
N ASP A 149 -6.91 0.22 -19.19
CA ASP A 149 -6.26 1.48 -18.83
C ASP A 149 -4.76 1.43 -19.20
N PRO A 150 -4.31 2.29 -20.15
CA PRO A 150 -2.93 2.30 -20.62
C PRO A 150 -1.91 2.73 -19.54
N ARG A 151 -2.37 3.27 -18.43
CA ARG A 151 -1.51 3.62 -17.28
C ARG A 151 -1.12 2.37 -16.49
N ILE A 152 -1.80 1.24 -16.69
CA ILE A 152 -1.46 -0.03 -16.04
C ILE A 152 -0.49 -0.79 -16.93
N LYS A 153 0.72 -0.99 -16.44
CA LYS A 153 1.80 -1.69 -17.12
C LYS A 153 2.12 -2.97 -16.36
N VAL A 154 2.36 -4.06 -17.07
CA VAL A 154 2.66 -5.36 -16.46
C VAL A 154 3.88 -6.00 -17.11
N VAL A 155 4.78 -6.51 -16.28
CA VAL A 155 5.84 -7.45 -16.69
C VAL A 155 5.42 -8.85 -16.27
N PHE A 156 5.36 -9.77 -17.22
CA PHE A 156 5.13 -11.19 -16.99
C PHE A 156 6.46 -11.92 -16.98
N ASN A 157 6.85 -12.46 -15.83
CA ASN A 157 8.09 -13.19 -15.68
C ASN A 157 7.87 -14.69 -15.94
N GLU A 158 8.68 -15.30 -16.81
CA GLU A 158 8.59 -16.73 -17.13
C GLU A 158 9.03 -17.61 -15.95
N LYS A 159 9.92 -17.12 -15.11
CA LYS A 159 10.41 -17.80 -13.91
C LYS A 159 9.86 -17.14 -12.66
N GLN A 160 9.75 -17.92 -11.58
CA GLN A 160 9.43 -17.35 -10.28
C GLN A 160 10.57 -16.44 -9.82
N LEU A 161 10.22 -15.23 -9.37
CA LEU A 161 11.18 -14.26 -8.88
C LEU A 161 11.06 -14.08 -7.36
N GLN A 162 12.20 -13.78 -6.73
CA GLN A 162 12.24 -13.28 -5.36
C GLN A 162 11.77 -11.83 -5.31
N ILE A 163 11.44 -11.34 -4.11
CA ILE A 163 10.84 -10.02 -3.92
C ILE A 163 11.65 -8.89 -4.57
N SER A 164 12.98 -8.89 -4.39
CA SER A 164 13.85 -7.84 -4.90
C SER A 164 13.91 -7.83 -6.43
N ASP A 165 14.09 -9.00 -7.06
CA ASP A 165 14.13 -9.11 -8.52
C ASP A 165 12.78 -8.75 -9.15
N ASN A 166 11.69 -9.16 -8.49
CA ASN A 166 10.34 -8.85 -8.92
C ASN A 166 10.05 -7.35 -8.82
N THR A 167 10.48 -6.71 -7.73
CA THR A 167 10.39 -5.26 -7.56
C THR A 167 11.23 -4.53 -8.61
N ASN A 168 12.47 -4.98 -8.85
CA ASN A 168 13.34 -4.39 -9.87
C ASN A 168 12.76 -4.52 -11.28
N ALA A 169 12.09 -5.63 -11.60
CA ALA A 169 11.40 -5.80 -12.88
C ALA A 169 10.26 -4.78 -13.05
N ALA A 170 9.49 -4.49 -11.99
CA ALA A 170 8.48 -3.43 -12.02
C ALA A 170 9.08 -2.03 -12.12
N ILE A 171 10.22 -1.76 -11.44
CA ILE A 171 10.96 -0.50 -11.57
C ILE A 171 11.43 -0.31 -13.02
N GLY A 172 11.86 -1.39 -13.69
CA GLY A 172 12.36 -1.34 -15.06
C GLY A 172 11.39 -0.77 -16.10
N ILE A 173 10.08 -0.82 -15.83
CA ILE A 173 9.03 -0.26 -16.69
C ILE A 173 8.47 1.08 -16.20
N ALA A 174 8.97 1.58 -15.07
CA ALA A 174 8.54 2.85 -14.50
C ALA A 174 9.11 4.04 -15.29
N THR A 175 8.27 5.01 -15.59
CA THR A 175 8.65 6.22 -16.36
C THR A 175 8.29 7.52 -15.63
N GLY A 176 7.79 7.43 -14.38
CA GLY A 176 7.44 8.59 -13.56
C GLY A 176 8.67 9.30 -12.98
N ASN A 177 8.45 10.53 -12.55
CA ASN A 177 9.47 11.31 -11.84
C ASN A 177 9.74 10.76 -10.44
N TYR A 178 8.70 10.13 -9.86
CA TYR A 178 8.73 9.56 -8.52
C TYR A 178 8.28 8.11 -8.57
N ILE A 179 8.98 7.24 -7.83
CA ILE A 179 8.58 5.84 -7.64
C ILE A 179 7.91 5.73 -6.27
N ALA A 180 6.71 5.18 -6.25
CA ALA A 180 6.00 4.78 -5.04
C ALA A 180 6.01 3.24 -4.95
N PHE A 181 6.16 2.70 -3.76
CA PHE A 181 6.11 1.27 -3.51
C PHE A 181 4.83 0.91 -2.74
N ALA A 182 4.22 -0.20 -3.10
CA ALA A 182 3.13 -0.80 -2.35
C ALA A 182 3.18 -2.33 -2.47
N ASP A 183 2.67 -3.01 -1.47
CA ASP A 183 2.47 -4.45 -1.52
C ASP A 183 1.18 -4.79 -2.29
N HIS A 184 1.15 -5.98 -2.88
CA HIS A 184 0.06 -6.44 -3.75
C HIS A 184 -1.29 -6.63 -3.03
N ASP A 185 -1.28 -6.58 -1.72
CA ASP A 185 -2.45 -6.75 -0.85
C ASP A 185 -2.80 -5.48 -0.07
N ASP A 186 -2.21 -4.35 -0.46
CA ASP A 186 -2.47 -3.04 0.09
C ASP A 186 -3.42 -2.21 -0.78
N THR A 187 -3.96 -1.12 -0.23
CA THR A 187 -4.79 -0.15 -0.93
C THR A 187 -4.40 1.27 -0.59
N LEU A 188 -4.53 2.19 -1.53
CA LEU A 188 -4.25 3.60 -1.33
C LEU A 188 -5.53 4.37 -0.97
N ALA A 189 -5.40 5.40 -0.10
CA ALA A 189 -6.46 6.38 0.07
C ALA A 189 -6.67 7.16 -1.23
N GLU A 190 -7.90 7.57 -1.55
CA GLU A 190 -8.22 8.26 -2.81
C GLU A 190 -7.41 9.53 -3.05
N GLU A 191 -7.00 10.21 -1.98
CA GLU A 191 -6.21 11.44 -2.01
C GLU A 191 -4.69 11.22 -1.93
N ALA A 192 -4.20 9.98 -1.93
CA ALA A 192 -2.79 9.70 -1.65
C ALA A 192 -1.83 10.41 -2.61
N PHE A 193 -1.98 10.22 -3.91
CA PHE A 193 -1.12 10.88 -4.89
C PHE A 193 -1.32 12.40 -4.94
N TYR A 194 -2.53 12.89 -4.65
CA TYR A 194 -2.77 14.32 -4.53
C TYR A 194 -1.98 14.95 -3.38
N GLN A 195 -1.98 14.31 -2.20
CA GLN A 195 -1.23 14.81 -1.06
C GLN A 195 0.28 14.76 -1.33
N MET A 196 0.77 13.69 -1.97
CA MET A 196 2.17 13.59 -2.39
C MET A 196 2.56 14.70 -3.36
N ALA A 197 1.74 14.92 -4.40
CA ALA A 197 1.99 15.99 -5.38
C ALA A 197 1.99 17.36 -4.71
N LYS A 198 1.10 17.58 -3.76
CA LYS A 198 1.02 18.81 -2.98
C LYS A 198 2.28 19.04 -2.14
N GLU A 199 2.73 18.02 -1.40
CA GLU A 199 3.96 18.11 -0.60
C GLU A 199 5.20 18.36 -1.48
N ILE A 200 5.34 17.67 -2.60
CA ILE A 200 6.45 17.88 -3.54
C ILE A 200 6.42 19.31 -4.11
N SER A 201 5.22 19.84 -4.40
CA SER A 201 5.10 21.22 -4.93
C SER A 201 5.45 22.27 -3.89
N GLN A 202 5.30 21.97 -2.60
CA GLN A 202 5.67 22.86 -1.48
C GLN A 202 7.15 22.68 -1.07
N HIS A 203 7.68 21.47 -1.23
CA HIS A 203 9.00 21.04 -0.83
C HIS A 203 9.73 20.35 -1.99
N PRO A 204 10.10 21.07 -3.06
CA PRO A 204 10.74 20.48 -4.23
C PRO A 204 12.12 19.87 -3.94
N GLU A 205 12.73 20.24 -2.82
CA GLU A 205 13.98 19.69 -2.30
C GLU A 205 13.82 18.33 -1.60
N ALA A 206 12.58 17.90 -1.31
CA ALA A 206 12.35 16.65 -0.60
C ALA A 206 12.71 15.44 -1.46
N ASP A 207 13.68 14.65 -1.02
CA ASP A 207 14.11 13.41 -1.66
C ASP A 207 13.31 12.19 -1.18
N LEU A 208 12.67 12.29 0.00
CA LEU A 208 11.97 11.20 0.65
C LEU A 208 10.68 11.68 1.29
N ILE A 209 9.54 11.07 0.94
CA ILE A 209 8.24 11.35 1.55
C ILE A 209 7.63 10.02 2.03
N TYR A 210 7.18 9.94 3.27
CA TYR A 210 6.53 8.77 3.83
C TYR A 210 5.17 9.11 4.42
N SER A 211 4.28 8.12 4.51
CA SER A 211 2.93 8.30 5.05
C SER A 211 2.71 7.50 6.32
N ASP A 212 1.74 7.95 7.10
CA ASP A 212 1.08 7.11 8.08
C ASP A 212 0.30 5.98 7.41
N GLU A 213 0.01 4.93 8.17
CA GLU A 213 -0.71 3.76 7.71
C GLU A 213 -1.67 3.24 8.77
N ASP A 214 -2.60 2.41 8.35
CA ASP A 214 -3.46 1.64 9.24
C ASP A 214 -3.84 0.30 8.59
N ILE A 215 -4.56 -0.54 9.30
CA ILE A 215 -5.03 -1.83 8.82
C ILE A 215 -6.52 -1.74 8.52
N ILE A 216 -6.95 -2.25 7.37
CA ILE A 216 -8.37 -2.42 7.05
C ILE A 216 -8.77 -3.89 7.27
N ASP A 217 -9.84 -4.12 8.04
CA ASP A 217 -10.44 -5.44 8.22
C ASP A 217 -11.32 -5.85 7.00
N ILE A 218 -11.87 -7.07 7.05
CA ILE A 218 -12.73 -7.59 5.97
C ILE A 218 -14.02 -6.80 5.76
N ARG A 219 -14.46 -6.02 6.77
CA ARG A 219 -15.66 -5.19 6.71
C ARG A 219 -15.37 -3.78 6.23
N GLY A 220 -14.09 -3.47 6.01
CA GLY A 220 -13.63 -2.14 5.62
C GLY A 220 -13.41 -1.19 6.80
N ASN A 221 -13.42 -1.70 8.04
CA ASN A 221 -13.09 -0.89 9.22
C ASN A 221 -11.57 -0.64 9.27
N ARG A 222 -11.20 0.60 9.53
CA ARG A 222 -9.81 1.02 9.71
C ARG A 222 -9.43 0.87 11.17
N LEU A 223 -8.31 0.18 11.43
CA LEU A 223 -7.85 -0.25 12.75
C LEU A 223 -6.35 -0.09 12.84
N PHE A 224 -5.82 -0.02 14.07
CA PHE A 224 -4.38 -0.04 14.33
C PHE A 224 -3.60 1.01 13.54
N PRO A 225 -3.87 2.32 13.77
CA PRO A 225 -3.11 3.38 13.12
C PRO A 225 -1.63 3.28 13.52
N HIS A 226 -0.76 3.49 12.54
CA HIS A 226 0.66 3.67 12.73
C HIS A 226 1.01 5.09 12.30
N PHE A 227 0.94 6.03 13.25
CA PHE A 227 1.41 7.39 13.07
C PHE A 227 2.93 7.39 13.20
N LYS A 228 3.62 7.76 12.13
CA LYS A 228 5.07 7.85 12.11
C LYS A 228 5.52 9.19 12.68
N PRO A 229 6.66 9.23 13.42
CA PRO A 229 7.26 10.49 13.85
C PRO A 229 7.76 11.28 12.65
N ASP A 230 8.20 12.52 12.89
CA ASP A 230 9.01 13.26 11.94
C ASP A 230 10.25 12.46 11.53
N PHE A 231 10.89 12.86 10.42
CA PHE A 231 12.02 12.13 9.86
C PHE A 231 13.07 11.80 10.93
N ASN A 232 13.30 10.52 11.16
CA ASN A 232 14.28 10.01 12.09
C ASN A 232 15.11 8.92 11.38
N PRO A 233 16.41 9.16 11.12
CA PRO A 233 17.29 8.19 10.47
C PRO A 233 17.34 6.85 11.19
N ASP A 234 17.31 6.85 12.53
CA ASP A 234 17.37 5.63 13.35
C ASP A 234 16.09 4.77 13.22
N TYR A 235 14.98 5.35 12.75
CA TYR A 235 13.73 4.64 12.52
C TYR A 235 13.70 3.90 11.17
N LEU A 236 14.60 4.27 10.25
CA LEU A 236 14.69 3.71 8.90
C LEU A 236 15.77 2.62 8.77
N CYS A 237 16.53 2.35 9.85
CA CYS A 237 17.60 1.35 9.87
C CYS A 237 17.11 -0.05 10.30
#